data_00c28050a084d0fbaf3101559f01437c
#
_entry.id   00c28050a084d0fbaf3101559f01437c
#
_cell.length_a   1.000
_cell.length_b   1.000
_cell.length_c   1.000
_cell.angle_alpha   90.00
_cell.angle_beta   90.00
_cell.angle_gamma   90.00
#
_symmetry.space_group_name_H-M   'P 1'
#
loop_
_entity.id
_entity.type
_entity.pdbx_description
1 polymer ?
#
loop_
_entity_poly.entity_id
_entity_poly.type
_entity_poly.pdbx_seq_one_letter_code
_entity_poly.pdbx_strand_id
1 'polypeptide(L)'
;MVAVSASLAAWLFPTFGVLKKGFENPSRLDLTVVVILACWYLLIFTSFFLGQKIAGLWVFSCRYKPTSRLLDLESNTIYLGFTLIAAIGLGAMVTTVVRNMSLAQMILFISLGQSNALKETVYEDYHIGIVSLRYIVLYPASIALYRMIRLRRYSLLNLFNVLMLAVSAFLSFRLILIAALVTTSFLVTFDRESVKLSIAKLVLIAGSIFLILSLLNLSRNAGYYERNNLSFGLAGLNEIVAYLGTPFQVAVGAANVTDQLVAQGPGDPSHGTEPYRYYVDIGINYNTNSAFVALHQQMGYWCWPYVAVLCAFMGAVFRLLTSLGKTHFLLPCGAILYASTELWRLDLFQQGTFIIWFVIGIGLPASILFAEQLLSMARRAYRAPVNRGTKLGFNDPKV
;
A
#
# COMPACT_ATOMS: atom_id res chain seq x y z
N MET A 1 -10.26 -4.91 10.87
CA MET A 1 -10.38 -5.57 12.20
C MET A 1 -9.07 -6.20 12.65
N VAL A 2 -8.39 -7.09 11.88
CA VAL A 2 -7.12 -7.73 12.29
C VAL A 2 -6.04 -6.71 12.69
N ALA A 3 -5.84 -5.65 11.89
CA ALA A 3 -4.85 -4.61 12.20
C ALA A 3 -5.16 -3.88 13.53
N VAL A 4 -6.44 -3.57 13.77
CA VAL A 4 -6.87 -2.92 15.02
C VAL A 4 -6.69 -3.85 16.22
N SER A 5 -7.02 -5.14 16.07
CA SER A 5 -6.80 -6.13 17.13
C SER A 5 -5.31 -6.33 17.43
N ALA A 6 -4.45 -6.36 16.40
CA ALA A 6 -3.01 -6.43 16.57
C ALA A 6 -2.45 -5.17 17.25
N SER A 7 -3.00 -3.99 16.91
CA SER A 7 -2.63 -2.73 17.53
C SER A 7 -3.01 -2.69 19.02
N LEU A 8 -4.23 -3.11 19.36
CA LEU A 8 -4.67 -3.25 20.75
C LEU A 8 -3.80 -4.23 21.53
N ALA A 9 -3.49 -5.39 20.94
CA ALA A 9 -2.62 -6.38 21.58
C ALA A 9 -1.21 -5.82 21.82
N ALA A 10 -0.65 -5.11 20.87
CA ALA A 10 0.65 -4.46 21.02
C ALA A 10 0.62 -3.34 22.07
N TRP A 11 -0.48 -2.58 22.14
CA TRP A 11 -0.69 -1.53 23.15
C TRP A 11 -0.78 -2.11 24.56
N LEU A 12 -1.46 -3.25 24.73
CA LEU A 12 -1.58 -3.97 26.00
C LEU A 12 -0.32 -4.75 26.37
N PHE A 13 0.57 -4.99 25.40
CA PHE A 13 1.77 -5.80 25.63
C PHE A 13 2.64 -5.17 26.74
N PRO A 14 3.03 -5.93 27.77
CA PRO A 14 3.81 -5.39 28.86
C PRO A 14 5.20 -4.95 28.37
N THR A 15 5.65 -3.77 28.83
CA THR A 15 7.02 -3.33 28.64
C THR A 15 7.91 -3.98 29.68
N PHE A 16 8.74 -4.92 29.27
CA PHE A 16 9.82 -5.42 30.08
C PHE A 16 11.06 -4.58 29.75
N GLY A 17 11.87 -4.17 30.72
CA GLY A 17 12.96 -3.21 30.64
C GLY A 17 13.80 -3.09 29.37
N VAL A 18 13.69 -4.04 28.44
CA VAL A 18 14.34 -4.10 27.13
C VAL A 18 13.40 -3.78 25.97
N LEU A 19 12.09 -3.89 26.16
CA LEU A 19 11.07 -3.59 25.15
C LEU A 19 10.42 -2.26 25.46
N LYS A 20 10.57 -1.27 24.57
CA LYS A 20 9.94 0.04 24.69
C LYS A 20 8.87 0.19 23.61
N LYS A 21 7.65 0.49 24.03
CA LYS A 21 6.48 0.66 23.12
C LYS A 21 6.43 2.00 22.41
N GLY A 22 7.31 2.94 22.73
CA GLY A 22 7.20 4.33 22.28
C GLY A 22 6.37 5.23 23.20
N PHE A 23 5.88 4.71 24.32
CA PHE A 23 5.21 5.46 25.40
C PHE A 23 5.47 4.76 26.74
N GLU A 24 5.52 5.55 27.81
CA GLU A 24 5.71 5.03 29.17
C GLU A 24 4.36 4.82 29.88
N ASN A 25 3.48 5.80 29.77
CA ASN A 25 2.19 5.77 30.42
C ASN A 25 1.07 5.50 29.41
N PRO A 26 0.35 4.37 29.53
CA PRO A 26 -0.82 4.11 28.71
C PRO A 26 -1.89 5.18 28.93
N SER A 27 -2.45 5.71 27.83
CA SER A 27 -3.59 6.62 27.90
C SER A 27 -4.78 5.90 28.54
N ARG A 28 -5.58 6.66 29.28
CA ARG A 28 -6.73 6.10 30.00
C ARG A 28 -7.78 5.60 29.01
N LEU A 29 -8.18 4.36 29.18
CA LEU A 29 -9.20 3.71 28.35
C LEU A 29 -10.53 3.68 29.08
N ASP A 30 -11.28 4.76 29.00
CA ASP A 30 -12.62 4.87 29.58
C ASP A 30 -13.69 4.30 28.62
N LEU A 31 -14.88 4.01 29.13
CA LEU A 31 -15.97 3.47 28.31
C LEU A 31 -16.31 4.38 27.13
N THR A 32 -16.29 5.70 27.33
CA THR A 32 -16.54 6.70 26.27
C THR A 32 -15.52 6.55 25.12
N VAL A 33 -14.24 6.42 25.46
CA VAL A 33 -13.17 6.21 24.46
C VAL A 33 -13.37 4.91 23.69
N VAL A 34 -13.72 3.83 24.39
CA VAL A 34 -14.01 2.54 23.74
C VAL A 34 -15.17 2.69 22.75
N VAL A 35 -16.24 3.38 23.15
CA VAL A 35 -17.40 3.62 22.28
C VAL A 35 -17.03 4.47 21.07
N ILE A 36 -16.30 5.57 21.25
CA ILE A 36 -15.87 6.45 20.15
C ILE A 36 -15.02 5.66 19.14
N LEU A 37 -13.98 4.96 19.59
CA LEU A 37 -13.11 4.20 18.71
C LEU A 37 -13.83 3.00 18.06
N ALA A 38 -14.70 2.33 18.81
CA ALA A 38 -15.52 1.25 18.24
C ALA A 38 -16.44 1.78 17.12
N CYS A 39 -17.13 2.90 17.37
CA CYS A 39 -17.96 3.55 16.34
C CYS A 39 -17.14 3.95 15.13
N TRP A 40 -15.92 4.51 15.31
CA TRP A 40 -15.02 4.88 14.23
C TRP A 40 -14.64 3.69 13.36
N TYR A 41 -14.15 2.61 13.95
CA TYR A 41 -13.73 1.43 13.20
C TYR A 41 -14.92 0.66 12.59
N LEU A 42 -16.06 0.63 13.27
CA LEU A 42 -17.29 0.07 12.71
C LEU A 42 -17.78 0.89 11.51
N LEU A 43 -17.70 2.21 11.57
CA LEU A 43 -18.06 3.09 10.46
C LEU A 43 -17.19 2.79 9.23
N ILE A 44 -15.87 2.71 9.39
CA ILE A 44 -14.94 2.35 8.31
C ILE A 44 -15.34 1.01 7.68
N PHE A 45 -15.52 -0.02 8.50
CA PHE A 45 -15.83 -1.36 8.03
C PHE A 45 -17.19 -1.44 7.33
N THR A 46 -18.24 -0.91 7.98
CA THR A 46 -19.61 -0.98 7.45
C THR A 46 -19.75 -0.17 6.18
N SER A 47 -19.14 1.02 6.10
CA SER A 47 -19.16 1.86 4.91
C SER A 47 -18.47 1.18 3.73
N PHE A 48 -17.28 0.60 3.93
CA PHE A 48 -16.59 -0.13 2.89
C PHE A 48 -17.42 -1.33 2.37
N PHE A 49 -18.03 -2.08 3.29
CA PHE A 49 -18.88 -3.20 2.93
C PHE A 49 -20.17 -2.76 2.23
N LEU A 50 -20.78 -1.67 2.68
CA LEU A 50 -21.96 -1.08 2.04
C LEU A 50 -21.65 -0.66 0.60
N GLY A 51 -20.52 0.02 0.37
CA GLY A 51 -20.05 0.36 -0.97
C GLY A 51 -19.92 -0.85 -1.88
N GLN A 52 -19.33 -1.95 -1.37
CA GLN A 52 -19.25 -3.21 -2.13
C GLN A 52 -20.64 -3.77 -2.48
N LYS A 53 -21.59 -3.72 -1.54
CA LYS A 53 -22.96 -4.22 -1.76
C LYS A 53 -23.68 -3.38 -2.80
N ILE A 54 -23.64 -2.06 -2.70
CA ILE A 54 -24.27 -1.14 -3.67
C ILE A 54 -23.72 -1.38 -5.07
N ALA A 55 -22.38 -1.40 -5.23
CA ALA A 55 -21.76 -1.70 -6.52
C ALA A 55 -22.11 -3.11 -7.02
N GLY A 56 -22.24 -4.09 -6.12
CA GLY A 56 -22.67 -5.43 -6.44
C GLY A 56 -24.04 -5.48 -7.11
N LEU A 57 -25.00 -4.67 -6.68
CA LEU A 57 -26.33 -4.59 -7.30
C LEU A 57 -26.26 -4.10 -8.76
N TRP A 58 -25.36 -3.16 -9.06
CA TRP A 58 -25.15 -2.67 -10.43
C TRP A 58 -24.45 -3.72 -11.32
N VAL A 59 -23.50 -4.48 -10.77
CA VAL A 59 -22.73 -5.48 -11.50
C VAL A 59 -23.59 -6.71 -11.87
N PHE A 60 -24.61 -7.05 -11.08
CA PHE A 60 -25.52 -8.15 -11.40
C PHE A 60 -26.27 -7.96 -12.74
N SER A 61 -26.42 -6.70 -13.20
CA SER A 61 -26.99 -6.40 -14.54
C SER A 61 -26.02 -6.77 -15.67
N CYS A 62 -24.74 -6.84 -15.43
CA CYS A 62 -23.73 -7.24 -16.41
C CYS A 62 -23.34 -8.68 -16.16
N ARG A 63 -23.96 -9.62 -16.89
CA ARG A 63 -23.66 -11.08 -16.83
C ARG A 63 -22.22 -11.38 -17.24
N TYR A 64 -21.24 -11.03 -16.40
CA TYR A 64 -19.85 -11.41 -16.57
C TYR A 64 -19.58 -12.68 -15.78
N LYS A 65 -19.32 -13.79 -16.48
CA LYS A 65 -18.77 -14.99 -15.83
C LYS A 65 -17.26 -14.78 -15.69
N PRO A 66 -16.70 -14.69 -14.47
CA PRO A 66 -15.26 -14.63 -14.31
C PRO A 66 -14.67 -15.92 -14.91
N THR A 67 -13.88 -15.77 -15.95
CA THR A 67 -13.06 -16.86 -16.48
C THR A 67 -12.08 -17.29 -15.40
N SER A 68 -12.02 -18.59 -15.16
CA SER A 68 -11.45 -19.24 -13.99
C SER A 68 -9.92 -19.26 -13.90
N ARG A 69 -9.20 -18.36 -14.58
CA ARG A 69 -7.73 -18.37 -14.55
C ARG A 69 -7.16 -16.94 -14.54
N LEU A 70 -6.21 -16.71 -13.67
CA LEU A 70 -5.37 -15.51 -13.60
C LEU A 70 -4.38 -15.43 -14.79
N LEU A 71 -4.81 -15.83 -16.00
CA LEU A 71 -3.98 -15.92 -17.20
C LEU A 71 -3.38 -14.58 -17.64
N ASP A 72 -4.08 -13.48 -17.34
CA ASP A 72 -3.62 -12.14 -17.77
C ASP A 72 -2.37 -11.66 -17.02
N LEU A 73 -2.09 -12.16 -15.80
CA LEU A 73 -0.82 -11.88 -15.10
C LEU A 73 0.35 -12.66 -15.69
N GLU A 74 0.09 -13.59 -16.59
CA GLU A 74 1.09 -14.22 -17.43
C GLU A 74 1.50 -13.33 -18.61
N SER A 75 0.67 -12.34 -19.01
CA SER A 75 1.01 -11.36 -20.03
C SER A 75 2.23 -10.56 -19.62
N ASN A 76 3.25 -10.60 -20.46
CA ASN A 76 4.47 -9.84 -20.21
C ASN A 76 4.30 -8.34 -20.52
N THR A 77 3.34 -7.94 -21.34
CA THR A 77 3.20 -6.54 -21.79
C THR A 77 2.90 -5.60 -20.63
N ILE A 78 1.84 -5.89 -19.84
CA ILE A 78 1.47 -5.07 -18.69
C ILE A 78 2.55 -5.15 -17.61
N TYR A 79 3.10 -6.34 -17.38
CA TYR A 79 4.17 -6.54 -16.41
C TYR A 79 5.41 -5.72 -16.75
N LEU A 80 5.86 -5.75 -18.02
CA LEU A 80 6.98 -4.93 -18.51
C LEU A 80 6.67 -3.44 -18.42
N GLY A 81 5.44 -3.02 -18.73
CA GLY A 81 5.01 -1.63 -18.57
C GLY A 81 5.18 -1.13 -17.15
N PHE A 82 4.68 -1.88 -16.16
CA PHE A 82 4.89 -1.53 -14.75
C PHE A 82 6.36 -1.56 -14.34
N THR A 83 7.12 -2.57 -14.81
CA THR A 83 8.56 -2.67 -14.53
C THR A 83 9.32 -1.45 -15.06
N LEU A 84 9.00 -1.01 -16.28
CA LEU A 84 9.66 0.15 -16.90
C LEU A 84 9.37 1.44 -16.13
N ILE A 85 8.10 1.71 -15.80
CA ILE A 85 7.70 2.89 -15.03
C ILE A 85 8.38 2.89 -13.65
N ALA A 86 8.39 1.74 -12.98
CA ALA A 86 9.03 1.58 -11.69
C ALA A 86 10.55 1.78 -11.76
N ALA A 87 11.21 1.24 -12.80
CA ALA A 87 12.64 1.40 -13.01
C ALA A 87 13.03 2.86 -13.29
N ILE A 88 12.22 3.60 -14.07
CA ILE A 88 12.41 5.04 -14.29
C ILE A 88 12.32 5.80 -12.96
N GLY A 89 11.28 5.56 -12.16
CA GLY A 89 11.09 6.23 -10.88
C GLY A 89 12.19 5.90 -9.87
N LEU A 90 12.61 4.63 -9.81
CA LEU A 90 13.69 4.18 -8.93
C LEU A 90 15.04 4.74 -9.40
N GLY A 91 15.31 4.74 -10.71
CA GLY A 91 16.51 5.34 -11.29
C GLY A 91 16.60 6.83 -10.96
N ALA A 92 15.51 7.57 -11.11
CA ALA A 92 15.45 8.98 -10.74
C ALA A 92 15.75 9.18 -9.25
N MET A 93 15.17 8.36 -8.36
CA MET A 93 15.44 8.42 -6.92
C MET A 93 16.93 8.14 -6.61
N VAL A 94 17.50 7.09 -7.18
CA VAL A 94 18.92 6.76 -6.98
C VAL A 94 19.81 7.89 -7.49
N THR A 95 19.49 8.47 -8.65
CA THR A 95 20.22 9.61 -9.20
C THR A 95 20.17 10.81 -8.26
N THR A 96 19.03 11.12 -7.65
CA THR A 96 18.90 12.20 -6.65
C THR A 96 19.82 11.94 -5.45
N VAL A 97 19.83 10.72 -4.91
CA VAL A 97 20.71 10.37 -3.79
C VAL A 97 22.19 10.51 -4.17
N VAL A 98 22.59 9.98 -5.34
CA VAL A 98 24.00 10.02 -5.81
C VAL A 98 24.47 11.45 -6.11
N ARG A 99 23.57 12.34 -6.56
CA ARG A 99 23.89 13.75 -6.79
C ARG A 99 24.16 14.52 -5.51
N ASN A 100 23.42 14.23 -4.46
CA ASN A 100 23.45 14.97 -3.19
C ASN A 100 24.37 14.33 -2.15
N MET A 101 24.80 13.10 -2.36
CA MET A 101 25.62 12.35 -1.40
C MET A 101 26.67 11.49 -2.09
N SER A 102 27.92 11.58 -1.65
CA SER A 102 28.98 10.70 -2.17
C SER A 102 28.79 9.24 -1.77
N LEU A 103 29.31 8.32 -2.55
CA LEU A 103 29.24 6.88 -2.23
C LEU A 103 29.87 6.56 -0.87
N ALA A 104 30.96 7.24 -0.51
CA ALA A 104 31.62 7.09 0.79
C ALA A 104 30.69 7.51 1.94
N GLN A 105 29.97 8.63 1.80
CA GLN A 105 28.97 9.07 2.78
C GLN A 105 27.81 8.08 2.90
N MET A 106 27.31 7.54 1.77
CA MET A 106 26.26 6.52 1.80
C MET A 106 26.70 5.29 2.59
N ILE A 107 27.88 4.77 2.30
CA ILE A 107 28.45 3.61 3.02
C ILE A 107 28.63 3.94 4.50
N LEU A 108 29.12 5.15 4.83
CA LEU A 108 29.28 5.58 6.21
C LEU A 108 27.93 5.61 6.95
N PHE A 109 26.89 6.24 6.38
CA PHE A 109 25.55 6.30 7.01
C PHE A 109 24.93 4.88 7.19
N ILE A 110 25.12 4.00 6.22
CA ILE A 110 24.67 2.60 6.34
C ILE A 110 25.44 1.88 7.47
N SER A 111 26.76 2.04 7.52
CA SER A 111 27.61 1.36 8.53
C SER A 111 27.35 1.90 9.95
N LEU A 112 26.99 3.18 10.08
CA LEU A 112 26.60 3.79 11.35
C LEU A 112 25.14 3.53 11.74
N GLY A 113 24.38 2.77 10.94
CA GLY A 113 22.97 2.54 11.19
C GLY A 113 22.10 3.81 11.14
N GLN A 114 22.49 4.77 10.31
CA GLN A 114 21.82 6.05 10.10
C GLN A 114 21.23 6.21 8.69
N SER A 115 20.75 5.11 8.12
CA SER A 115 20.20 5.11 6.75
C SER A 115 18.96 6.02 6.58
N ASN A 116 18.40 6.59 7.66
CA ASN A 116 17.41 7.66 7.57
C ASN A 116 17.94 8.92 6.86
N ALA A 117 19.24 9.23 6.97
CA ALA A 117 19.84 10.33 6.24
C ALA A 117 19.70 10.18 4.71
N LEU A 118 19.80 8.95 4.20
CA LEU A 118 19.57 8.67 2.78
C LEU A 118 18.13 9.00 2.36
N LYS A 119 17.17 8.73 3.24
CA LYS A 119 15.77 9.05 3.03
C LYS A 119 15.56 10.57 3.02
N GLU A 120 16.12 11.29 3.99
CA GLU A 120 16.02 12.75 4.11
C GLU A 120 16.54 13.42 2.85
N THR A 121 17.70 13.01 2.33
CA THR A 121 18.27 13.50 1.07
C THR A 121 17.33 13.33 -0.13
N VAL A 122 16.53 12.25 -0.17
CA VAL A 122 15.51 12.06 -1.22
C VAL A 122 14.36 13.05 -1.07
N TYR A 123 14.08 13.52 0.15
CA TYR A 123 12.94 14.41 0.42
C TYR A 123 13.29 15.88 0.43
N GLU A 124 14.55 16.26 0.69
CA GLU A 124 15.01 17.66 0.67
C GLU A 124 14.88 18.29 -0.73
N ASP A 125 15.23 17.53 -1.78
CA ASP A 125 15.09 17.93 -3.18
C ASP A 125 13.83 17.34 -3.84
N TYR A 126 12.79 17.04 -3.05
CA TYR A 126 11.62 16.36 -3.55
C TYR A 126 10.73 17.26 -4.38
N HIS A 127 10.98 17.29 -5.67
CA HIS A 127 10.01 17.79 -6.63
C HIS A 127 9.04 16.65 -7.01
N ILE A 128 7.73 16.88 -6.77
CA ILE A 128 6.66 16.00 -7.22
C ILE A 128 6.83 15.77 -8.72
N GLY A 129 7.22 14.57 -9.13
CA GLY A 129 7.53 14.29 -10.53
C GLY A 129 7.96 12.83 -10.73
N ILE A 130 8.93 12.64 -11.59
CA ILE A 130 9.44 11.31 -12.00
C ILE A 130 9.86 10.45 -10.80
N VAL A 131 10.46 11.06 -9.77
CA VAL A 131 10.87 10.37 -8.54
C VAL A 131 9.70 9.67 -7.85
N SER A 132 8.47 10.22 -7.95
CA SER A 132 7.26 9.61 -7.37
C SER A 132 6.88 8.29 -8.02
N LEU A 133 7.31 8.05 -9.28
CA LEU A 133 7.07 6.79 -9.97
C LEU A 133 7.74 5.58 -9.30
N ARG A 134 8.71 5.81 -8.39
CA ARG A 134 9.30 4.74 -7.56
C ARG A 134 8.26 3.93 -6.78
N TYR A 135 7.14 4.55 -6.41
CA TYR A 135 6.06 3.87 -5.71
C TYR A 135 5.34 2.81 -6.54
N ILE A 136 5.46 2.87 -7.88
CA ILE A 136 4.89 1.86 -8.78
C ILE A 136 5.58 0.51 -8.68
N VAL A 137 6.76 0.44 -8.06
CA VAL A 137 7.44 -0.84 -7.73
C VAL A 137 6.50 -1.82 -7.02
N LEU A 138 5.48 -1.34 -6.31
CA LEU A 138 4.41 -2.15 -5.71
C LEU A 138 3.88 -3.21 -6.69
N TYR A 139 3.51 -2.81 -7.91
CA TYR A 139 2.82 -3.69 -8.86
C TYR A 139 3.73 -4.75 -9.51
N PRO A 140 4.86 -4.38 -10.14
CA PRO A 140 5.71 -5.40 -10.72
C PRO A 140 6.32 -6.32 -9.65
N ALA A 141 6.61 -5.83 -8.45
CA ALA A 141 7.05 -6.68 -7.35
C ALA A 141 5.97 -7.66 -6.89
N SER A 142 4.71 -7.21 -6.77
CA SER A 142 3.59 -8.10 -6.42
C SER A 142 3.35 -9.17 -7.47
N ILE A 143 3.46 -8.83 -8.77
CA ILE A 143 3.37 -9.80 -9.86
C ILE A 143 4.55 -10.78 -9.79
N ALA A 144 5.78 -10.28 -9.55
CA ALA A 144 6.97 -11.11 -9.43
C ALA A 144 6.81 -12.13 -8.30
N LEU A 145 6.45 -11.67 -7.11
CA LEU A 145 6.21 -12.52 -5.94
C LEU A 145 5.09 -13.54 -6.20
N TYR A 146 3.98 -13.11 -6.80
CA TYR A 146 2.91 -14.02 -7.21
C TYR A 146 3.42 -15.10 -8.16
N ARG A 147 4.17 -14.74 -9.21
CA ARG A 147 4.76 -15.68 -10.17
C ARG A 147 5.74 -16.66 -9.51
N MET A 148 6.56 -16.19 -8.59
CA MET A 148 7.52 -17.03 -7.86
C MET A 148 6.81 -17.99 -6.90
N ILE A 149 5.82 -17.52 -6.14
CA ILE A 149 5.10 -18.32 -5.14
C ILE A 149 4.15 -19.31 -5.80
N ARG A 150 3.35 -18.82 -6.75
CA ARG A 150 2.25 -19.59 -7.34
C ARG A 150 2.66 -20.39 -8.56
N LEU A 151 3.39 -19.76 -9.50
CA LEU A 151 3.77 -20.37 -10.76
C LEU A 151 5.16 -21.00 -10.70
N ARG A 152 5.91 -20.83 -9.60
CA ARG A 152 7.29 -21.30 -9.40
C ARG A 152 8.22 -20.84 -10.56
N ARG A 153 7.96 -19.65 -11.11
CA ARG A 153 8.74 -19.06 -12.19
C ARG A 153 9.79 -18.10 -11.63
N TYR A 154 11.03 -18.54 -11.60
CA TYR A 154 12.20 -17.76 -11.14
C TYR A 154 12.94 -17.20 -12.37
N SER A 155 12.43 -16.12 -12.96
CA SER A 155 13.09 -15.43 -14.08
C SER A 155 13.94 -14.28 -13.58
N LEU A 156 14.94 -13.85 -14.37
CA LEU A 156 15.75 -12.66 -14.07
C LEU A 156 14.89 -11.42 -13.87
N LEU A 157 13.81 -11.27 -14.66
CA LEU A 157 12.88 -10.15 -14.55
C LEU A 157 12.14 -10.16 -13.21
N ASN A 158 11.74 -11.33 -12.70
CA ASN A 158 11.11 -11.44 -11.40
C ASN A 158 12.09 -11.08 -10.27
N LEU A 159 13.34 -11.57 -10.36
CA LEU A 159 14.38 -11.23 -9.38
C LEU A 159 14.69 -9.73 -9.41
N PHE A 160 14.78 -9.13 -10.59
CA PHE A 160 14.99 -7.69 -10.76
C PHE A 160 13.88 -6.87 -10.10
N ASN A 161 12.61 -7.24 -10.26
CA ASN A 161 11.49 -6.55 -9.63
C ASN A 161 11.47 -6.70 -8.11
N VAL A 162 11.85 -7.86 -7.57
CA VAL A 162 12.02 -8.07 -6.12
C VAL A 162 13.19 -7.24 -5.59
N LEU A 163 14.29 -7.15 -6.33
CA LEU A 163 15.42 -6.29 -5.98
C LEU A 163 15.03 -4.81 -5.98
N MET A 164 14.28 -4.35 -6.98
CA MET A 164 13.74 -2.97 -7.00
C MET A 164 12.87 -2.69 -5.76
N LEU A 165 12.05 -3.66 -5.33
CA LEU A 165 11.25 -3.53 -4.11
C LEU A 165 12.16 -3.39 -2.88
N ALA A 166 13.20 -4.22 -2.75
CA ALA A 166 14.15 -4.16 -1.65
C ALA A 166 14.89 -2.82 -1.60
N VAL A 167 15.39 -2.34 -2.74
CA VAL A 167 16.05 -1.03 -2.85
C VAL A 167 15.10 0.11 -2.49
N SER A 168 13.86 0.10 -3.00
CA SER A 168 12.85 1.11 -2.67
C SER A 168 12.48 1.11 -1.18
N ALA A 169 12.34 -0.07 -0.57
CA ALA A 169 12.06 -0.21 0.86
C ALA A 169 13.22 0.28 1.73
N PHE A 170 14.45 0.06 1.29
CA PHE A 170 15.65 0.50 2.00
C PHE A 170 15.83 2.02 1.92
N LEU A 171 15.78 2.60 0.73
CA LEU A 171 16.11 4.02 0.50
C LEU A 171 14.95 4.98 0.81
N SER A 172 13.70 4.53 0.78
CA SER A 172 12.57 5.45 0.86
C SER A 172 11.48 4.98 1.82
N PHE A 173 10.66 4.03 1.39
CA PHE A 173 9.35 3.78 1.99
C PHE A 173 9.15 2.31 2.36
N ARG A 174 9.47 1.94 3.61
CA ARG A 174 9.33 0.55 4.10
C ARG A 174 7.94 -0.04 3.91
N LEU A 175 6.92 0.82 3.97
CA LEU A 175 5.53 0.36 3.83
C LEU A 175 5.22 -0.22 2.46
N ILE A 176 6.02 0.10 1.42
CA ILE A 176 5.85 -0.50 0.09
C ILE A 176 6.08 -2.01 0.11
N LEU A 177 6.96 -2.50 0.98
CA LEU A 177 7.17 -3.93 1.19
C LEU A 177 5.91 -4.60 1.75
N ILE A 178 5.31 -3.98 2.78
CA ILE A 178 4.07 -4.49 3.38
C ILE A 178 2.93 -4.43 2.37
N ALA A 179 2.81 -3.33 1.63
CA ALA A 179 1.81 -3.17 0.57
C ALA A 179 1.96 -4.24 -0.52
N ALA A 180 3.21 -4.55 -0.94
CA ALA A 180 3.48 -5.59 -1.93
C ALA A 180 3.12 -6.99 -1.39
N LEU A 181 3.38 -7.27 -0.12
CA LEU A 181 2.99 -8.53 0.51
C LEU A 181 1.47 -8.66 0.65
N VAL A 182 0.78 -7.60 1.05
CA VAL A 182 -0.71 -7.58 1.11
C VAL A 182 -1.30 -7.80 -0.28
N THR A 183 -0.79 -7.07 -1.29
CA THR A 183 -1.26 -7.21 -2.68
C THR A 183 -0.99 -8.62 -3.21
N THR A 184 0.20 -9.18 -2.97
CA THR A 184 0.55 -10.54 -3.37
C THR A 184 -0.36 -11.57 -2.69
N SER A 185 -0.58 -11.42 -1.38
CA SER A 185 -1.45 -12.31 -0.62
C SER A 185 -2.90 -12.27 -1.13
N PHE A 186 -3.37 -11.07 -1.47
CA PHE A 186 -4.68 -10.88 -2.09
C PHE A 186 -4.75 -11.61 -3.45
N LEU A 187 -3.75 -11.46 -4.32
CA LEU A 187 -3.70 -12.14 -5.62
C LEU A 187 -3.70 -13.67 -5.45
N VAL A 188 -2.89 -14.19 -4.53
CA VAL A 188 -2.82 -15.64 -4.24
C VAL A 188 -4.13 -16.17 -3.69
N THR A 189 -4.81 -15.40 -2.82
CA THR A 189 -6.09 -15.79 -2.22
C THR A 189 -7.24 -15.72 -3.23
N PHE A 190 -7.20 -14.73 -4.14
CA PHE A 190 -8.20 -14.56 -5.17
C PHE A 190 -8.11 -15.65 -6.25
N ASP A 191 -6.94 -16.25 -6.43
CA ASP A 191 -6.73 -17.42 -7.26
C ASP A 191 -7.37 -18.62 -6.59
N ARG A 192 -8.52 -19.08 -7.10
CA ARG A 192 -9.41 -20.11 -6.51
C ARG A 192 -8.76 -21.47 -6.31
N GLU A 193 -7.61 -21.73 -6.89
CA GLU A 193 -6.83 -22.91 -6.56
C GLU A 193 -6.15 -22.69 -5.20
N SER A 194 -6.79 -23.16 -4.13
CA SER A 194 -6.31 -23.00 -2.76
C SER A 194 -4.87 -23.50 -2.60
N VAL A 195 -3.96 -22.56 -2.41
CA VAL A 195 -2.62 -22.89 -1.95
C VAL A 195 -2.74 -23.34 -0.49
N LYS A 196 -2.71 -24.66 -0.26
CA LYS A 196 -2.60 -25.18 1.10
C LYS A 196 -1.22 -24.81 1.64
N LEU A 197 -1.13 -23.66 2.28
CA LEU A 197 0.07 -23.28 3.01
C LEU A 197 0.11 -24.11 4.30
N SER A 198 1.13 -24.92 4.46
CA SER A 198 1.38 -25.58 5.72
C SER A 198 1.74 -24.56 6.80
N ILE A 199 1.41 -24.82 8.06
CA ILE A 199 1.77 -23.97 9.20
C ILE A 199 3.26 -23.63 9.19
N ALA A 200 4.12 -24.62 8.87
CA ALA A 200 5.57 -24.42 8.77
C ALA A 200 5.95 -23.36 7.72
N LYS A 201 5.29 -23.33 6.56
CA LYS A 201 5.53 -22.31 5.53
C LYS A 201 5.05 -20.93 5.98
N LEU A 202 3.91 -20.84 6.68
CA LEU A 202 3.43 -19.58 7.25
C LEU A 202 4.41 -19.03 8.29
N VAL A 203 4.91 -19.88 9.19
CA VAL A 203 5.91 -19.50 10.19
C VAL A 203 7.22 -19.05 9.52
N LEU A 204 7.67 -19.76 8.48
CA LEU A 204 8.87 -19.39 7.73
C LEU A 204 8.71 -18.03 7.04
N ILE A 205 7.58 -17.78 6.40
CA ILE A 205 7.27 -16.50 5.73
C ILE A 205 7.22 -15.37 6.78
N ALA A 206 6.48 -15.57 7.87
CA ALA A 206 6.37 -14.59 8.95
C ALA A 206 7.73 -14.30 9.59
N GLY A 207 8.54 -15.32 9.84
CA GLY A 207 9.89 -15.19 10.37
C GLY A 207 10.83 -14.46 9.42
N SER A 208 10.73 -14.72 8.10
CA SER A 208 11.52 -14.00 7.10
C SER A 208 11.13 -12.53 7.01
N ILE A 209 9.84 -12.22 7.03
CA ILE A 209 9.34 -10.83 7.06
C ILE A 209 9.82 -10.12 8.32
N PHE A 210 9.70 -10.77 9.48
CA PHE A 210 10.18 -10.26 10.75
C PHE A 210 11.69 -9.95 10.70
N LEU A 211 12.49 -10.87 10.19
CA LEU A 211 13.93 -10.69 10.05
C LEU A 211 14.28 -9.52 9.13
N ILE A 212 13.63 -9.42 7.97
CA ILE A 212 13.85 -8.33 7.02
C ILE A 212 13.50 -6.98 7.65
N LEU A 213 12.32 -6.88 8.29
CA LEU A 213 11.90 -5.65 8.97
C LEU A 213 12.86 -5.29 10.12
N SER A 214 13.33 -6.28 10.88
CA SER A 214 14.29 -6.07 11.96
C SER A 214 15.62 -5.52 11.43
N LEU A 215 16.16 -6.09 10.36
CA LEU A 215 17.39 -5.62 9.73
C LEU A 215 17.24 -4.20 9.15
N LEU A 216 16.11 -3.92 8.47
CA LEU A 216 15.83 -2.58 7.95
C LEU A 216 15.71 -1.53 9.07
N ASN A 217 15.14 -1.90 10.20
CA ASN A 217 15.02 -1.02 11.35
C ASN A 217 16.35 -0.79 12.04
N LEU A 218 17.11 -1.86 12.24
CA LEU A 218 18.43 -1.79 12.82
C LEU A 218 19.35 -0.88 12.00
N SER A 219 19.35 -1.02 10.68
CA SER A 219 20.14 -0.18 9.78
C SER A 219 19.78 1.32 9.82
N ARG A 220 18.60 1.66 10.35
CA ARG A 220 18.14 3.06 10.45
C ARG A 220 18.28 3.65 11.84
N ASN A 221 18.15 2.83 12.87
CA ASN A 221 17.98 3.28 14.25
C ASN A 221 19.04 2.70 15.18
N ALA A 222 20.17 2.17 14.66
CA ALA A 222 21.21 1.55 15.49
C ALA A 222 21.68 2.47 16.62
N GLY A 223 21.96 3.74 16.32
CA GLY A 223 22.35 4.72 17.33
C GLY A 223 21.28 5.03 18.39
N TYR A 224 20.00 4.81 18.09
CA TYR A 224 18.93 4.89 19.09
C TYR A 224 19.00 3.69 20.06
N TYR A 225 19.22 2.47 19.54
CA TYR A 225 19.34 1.27 20.35
C TYR A 225 20.57 1.33 21.25
N GLU A 226 21.71 1.78 20.72
CA GLU A 226 22.95 1.96 21.51
C GLU A 226 22.77 2.98 22.64
N ARG A 227 22.24 4.17 22.34
CA ARG A 227 22.04 5.23 23.35
C ARG A 227 21.08 4.84 24.46
N ASN A 228 20.11 3.95 24.17
CA ASN A 228 19.13 3.49 25.14
C ASN A 228 19.45 2.13 25.74
N ASN A 229 20.67 1.58 25.49
CA ASN A 229 21.09 0.25 25.94
C ASN A 229 20.08 -0.86 25.60
N LEU A 230 19.46 -0.79 24.43
CA LEU A 230 18.47 -1.76 23.98
C LEU A 230 19.16 -2.90 23.24
N SER A 231 18.70 -4.13 23.46
CA SER A 231 19.25 -5.31 22.78
C SER A 231 18.94 -5.26 21.27
N PHE A 232 19.99 -5.37 20.45
CA PHE A 232 19.84 -5.50 18.98
C PHE A 232 19.03 -6.73 18.57
N GLY A 233 19.12 -7.83 19.33
CA GLY A 233 18.36 -9.04 19.05
C GLY A 233 16.84 -8.86 19.19
N LEU A 234 16.40 -7.91 20.01
CA LEU A 234 15.00 -7.57 20.21
C LEU A 234 14.54 -6.34 19.40
N ALA A 235 15.43 -5.72 18.62
CA ALA A 235 15.14 -4.51 17.86
C ALA A 235 13.91 -4.66 16.95
N GLY A 236 13.79 -5.79 16.24
CA GLY A 236 12.66 -6.05 15.38
C GLY A 236 11.34 -6.19 16.13
N LEU A 237 11.35 -6.88 17.27
CA LEU A 237 10.16 -7.01 18.11
C LEU A 237 9.75 -5.65 18.70
N ASN A 238 10.72 -4.89 19.18
CA ASN A 238 10.52 -3.56 19.74
C ASN A 238 9.88 -2.62 18.71
N GLU A 239 10.39 -2.61 17.49
CA GLU A 239 9.83 -1.81 16.40
C GLU A 239 8.41 -2.24 16.00
N ILE A 240 8.13 -3.54 15.97
CA ILE A 240 6.79 -4.02 15.66
C ILE A 240 5.81 -3.62 16.77
N VAL A 241 6.19 -3.80 18.03
CA VAL A 241 5.36 -3.42 19.18
C VAL A 241 5.14 -1.91 19.21
N ALA A 242 6.19 -1.12 18.99
CA ALA A 242 6.09 0.34 18.90
C ALA A 242 5.22 0.79 17.71
N TYR A 243 5.47 0.21 16.53
CA TYR A 243 4.73 0.52 15.30
C TYR A 243 3.24 0.23 15.41
N LEU A 244 2.86 -0.86 16.05
CA LEU A 244 1.47 -1.25 16.26
C LEU A 244 0.85 -0.55 17.47
N GLY A 245 1.55 -0.44 18.58
CA GLY A 245 1.00 0.08 19.84
C GLY A 245 0.89 1.60 19.89
N THR A 246 1.87 2.33 19.33
CA THR A 246 1.90 3.80 19.43
C THR A 246 0.72 4.50 18.74
N PRO A 247 0.27 4.10 17.53
CA PRO A 247 -0.90 4.72 16.92
C PRO A 247 -2.18 4.50 17.73
N PHE A 248 -2.29 3.35 18.40
CA PHE A 248 -3.42 3.07 19.28
C PHE A 248 -3.38 3.94 20.54
N GLN A 249 -2.18 4.12 21.12
CA GLN A 249 -1.95 5.07 22.23
C GLN A 249 -2.42 6.47 21.85
N VAL A 250 -2.02 6.94 20.65
CA VAL A 250 -2.42 8.26 20.14
C VAL A 250 -3.94 8.34 19.94
N ALA A 251 -4.56 7.31 19.37
CA ALA A 251 -6.01 7.28 19.18
C ALA A 251 -6.78 7.30 20.51
N VAL A 252 -6.34 6.52 21.50
CA VAL A 252 -6.96 6.48 22.83
C VAL A 252 -6.81 7.83 23.54
N GLY A 253 -5.61 8.39 23.56
CA GLY A 253 -5.36 9.69 24.21
C GLY A 253 -6.19 10.81 23.58
N ALA A 254 -6.22 10.88 22.25
CA ALA A 254 -6.99 11.89 21.53
C ALA A 254 -8.52 11.71 21.66
N ALA A 255 -9.00 10.48 21.76
CA ALA A 255 -10.42 10.21 21.96
C ALA A 255 -10.95 10.72 23.32
N ASN A 256 -10.08 10.84 24.32
CA ASN A 256 -10.41 11.47 25.60
C ASN A 256 -10.61 12.99 25.52
N VAL A 257 -10.02 13.64 24.52
CA VAL A 257 -9.96 15.10 24.39
C VAL A 257 -10.40 15.57 23.01
N THR A 258 -11.29 14.85 22.37
CA THR A 258 -11.69 15.10 20.96
C THR A 258 -12.16 16.55 20.75
N ASP A 259 -12.98 17.09 21.67
CA ASP A 259 -13.48 18.47 21.56
C ASP A 259 -12.35 19.50 21.62
N GLN A 260 -11.39 19.30 22.51
CA GLN A 260 -10.23 20.18 22.65
C GLN A 260 -9.33 20.10 21.41
N LEU A 261 -9.15 18.90 20.88
CA LEU A 261 -8.35 18.65 19.67
C LEU A 261 -8.98 19.33 18.45
N VAL A 262 -10.30 19.24 18.31
CA VAL A 262 -11.06 19.91 17.24
C VAL A 262 -10.98 21.43 17.39
N ALA A 263 -11.07 21.95 18.61
CA ALA A 263 -10.99 23.40 18.88
C ALA A 263 -9.61 23.99 18.54
N GLN A 264 -8.53 23.21 18.70
CA GLN A 264 -7.17 23.67 18.36
C GLN A 264 -6.89 23.68 16.86
N GLY A 265 -7.65 22.90 16.07
CA GLY A 265 -7.45 22.79 14.62
C GLY A 265 -6.13 22.08 14.23
N PRO A 266 -5.78 22.15 12.95
CA PRO A 266 -4.55 21.55 12.44
C PRO A 266 -3.32 22.29 12.99
N GLY A 267 -2.38 21.52 13.55
CA GLY A 267 -1.08 22.05 13.98
C GLY A 267 -0.19 22.45 12.80
N ASP A 268 0.82 23.25 13.07
CA ASP A 268 1.85 23.57 12.08
C ASP A 268 2.86 22.41 12.00
N PRO A 269 2.88 21.65 10.89
CA PRO A 269 3.80 20.53 10.72
C PRO A 269 5.28 20.97 10.72
N SER A 270 5.56 22.26 10.38
CA SER A 270 6.91 22.77 10.26
C SER A 270 7.62 22.92 11.61
N HIS A 271 6.87 23.02 12.70
CA HIS A 271 7.42 23.21 14.04
C HIS A 271 7.44 21.94 14.91
N GLY A 272 7.02 20.79 14.37
CA GLY A 272 7.00 19.52 15.11
C GLY A 272 6.04 19.49 16.30
N THR A 273 5.25 20.54 16.48
CA THR A 273 4.27 20.70 17.55
C THR A 273 2.89 20.27 17.08
N GLU A 274 2.72 18.98 16.90
CA GLU A 274 1.38 18.47 16.62
C GLU A 274 0.52 18.57 17.89
N PRO A 275 -0.68 19.18 17.84
CA PRO A 275 -1.50 19.45 19.02
C PRO A 275 -1.80 18.21 19.88
N TYR A 276 -1.95 17.03 19.27
CA TYR A 276 -2.23 15.79 20.00
C TYR A 276 -1.12 15.41 21.00
N ARG A 277 0.14 15.85 20.78
CA ARG A 277 1.26 15.53 21.66
C ARG A 277 1.14 16.16 23.05
N TYR A 278 0.32 17.22 23.21
CA TYR A 278 0.02 17.78 24.52
C TYR A 278 -0.85 16.88 25.38
N TYR A 279 -1.58 15.97 24.75
CA TYR A 279 -2.56 15.12 25.41
C TYR A 279 -2.15 13.66 25.49
N VAL A 280 -1.10 13.27 24.75
CA VAL A 280 -0.71 11.86 24.62
C VAL A 280 0.77 11.72 24.93
N ASP A 281 1.07 10.87 25.92
CA ASP A 281 2.44 10.49 26.21
C ASP A 281 2.97 9.56 25.13
N ILE A 282 3.87 10.09 24.30
CA ILE A 282 4.63 9.33 23.29
C ILE A 282 6.08 9.81 23.26
N GLY A 283 7.01 8.88 23.09
CA GLY A 283 8.43 9.21 23.02
C GLY A 283 8.74 10.20 21.90
N ILE A 284 9.60 11.17 22.18
CA ILE A 284 9.95 12.30 21.31
C ILE A 284 10.42 11.87 19.91
N ASN A 285 10.98 10.68 19.78
CA ASN A 285 11.50 10.13 18.53
C ASN A 285 10.43 9.45 17.66
N TYR A 286 9.19 9.34 18.13
CA TYR A 286 8.11 8.70 17.39
C TYR A 286 7.24 9.74 16.70
N ASN A 287 7.32 9.80 15.38
CA ASN A 287 6.44 10.62 14.52
C ASN A 287 5.18 9.83 14.12
N THR A 288 4.62 9.08 15.08
CA THR A 288 3.47 8.20 14.80
C THR A 288 2.20 8.93 15.16
N ASN A 289 1.25 8.95 14.25
CA ASN A 289 -0.08 9.49 14.43
C ASN A 289 -1.13 8.40 14.21
N SER A 290 -2.39 8.74 14.36
CA SER A 290 -3.56 7.93 14.03
C SER A 290 -4.38 8.66 12.98
N ALA A 291 -4.95 7.93 12.01
CA ALA A 291 -5.86 8.55 11.05
C ALA A 291 -7.07 9.19 11.74
N PHE A 292 -7.54 8.60 12.84
CA PHE A 292 -8.58 9.20 13.69
C PHE A 292 -8.19 10.62 14.12
N VAL A 293 -6.99 10.78 14.67
CA VAL A 293 -6.50 12.06 15.18
C VAL A 293 -6.24 13.05 14.05
N ALA A 294 -5.50 12.62 13.02
CA ALA A 294 -5.16 13.48 11.89
C ALA A 294 -6.40 14.07 11.21
N LEU A 295 -7.42 13.26 11.02
CA LEU A 295 -8.66 13.69 10.38
C LEU A 295 -9.49 14.60 11.28
N HIS A 296 -9.55 14.34 12.60
CA HIS A 296 -10.22 15.27 13.54
C HIS A 296 -9.54 16.64 13.60
N GLN A 297 -8.21 16.67 13.56
CA GLN A 297 -7.45 17.93 13.50
C GLN A 297 -7.66 18.69 12.19
N GLN A 298 -7.77 17.98 11.06
CA GLN A 298 -7.93 18.62 9.74
C GLN A 298 -9.35 19.10 9.48
N MET A 299 -10.36 18.31 9.86
CA MET A 299 -11.75 18.47 9.44
C MET A 299 -12.74 18.58 10.61
N GLY A 300 -12.27 18.51 11.84
CA GLY A 300 -13.15 18.44 13.00
C GLY A 300 -14.09 17.23 12.89
N TYR A 301 -15.33 17.40 13.32
CA TYR A 301 -16.35 16.33 13.25
C TYR A 301 -16.79 15.95 11.83
N TRP A 302 -16.46 16.76 10.81
CA TRP A 302 -16.71 16.42 9.41
C TRP A 302 -15.87 15.22 8.93
N CYS A 303 -14.86 14.81 9.69
CA CYS A 303 -14.09 13.60 9.39
C CYS A 303 -14.95 12.32 9.39
N TRP A 304 -16.04 12.26 10.17
CA TRP A 304 -16.92 11.10 10.23
C TRP A 304 -17.65 10.85 8.89
N PRO A 305 -18.47 11.79 8.38
CA PRO A 305 -19.08 11.62 7.06
C PRO A 305 -18.05 11.50 5.93
N TYR A 306 -16.92 12.21 6.02
CA TYR A 306 -15.83 12.08 5.05
C TYR A 306 -15.33 10.62 4.96
N VAL A 307 -14.97 10.00 6.08
CA VAL A 307 -14.46 8.62 6.10
C VAL A 307 -15.53 7.63 5.66
N ALA A 308 -16.79 7.86 6.03
CA ALA A 308 -17.90 7.02 5.59
C ALA A 308 -18.04 7.03 4.06
N VAL A 309 -18.06 8.22 3.44
CA VAL A 309 -18.17 8.37 1.99
C VAL A 309 -16.94 7.80 1.28
N LEU A 310 -15.74 8.11 1.77
CA LEU A 310 -14.48 7.60 1.22
C LEU A 310 -14.43 6.07 1.23
N CYS A 311 -14.73 5.45 2.38
CA CYS A 311 -14.71 4.00 2.51
C CYS A 311 -15.80 3.34 1.65
N ALA A 312 -17.00 3.92 1.57
CA ALA A 312 -18.05 3.41 0.70
C ALA A 312 -17.65 3.50 -0.79
N PHE A 313 -17.07 4.62 -1.19
CA PHE A 313 -16.55 4.81 -2.55
C PHE A 313 -15.46 3.78 -2.88
N MET A 314 -14.46 3.62 -2.00
CA MET A 314 -13.37 2.65 -2.20
C MET A 314 -13.88 1.21 -2.19
N GLY A 315 -14.88 0.90 -1.37
CA GLY A 315 -15.56 -0.40 -1.37
C GLY A 315 -16.28 -0.68 -2.70
N ALA A 316 -16.96 0.34 -3.25
CA ALA A 316 -17.62 0.25 -4.55
C ALA A 316 -16.62 0.04 -5.69
N VAL A 317 -15.54 0.82 -5.72
CA VAL A 317 -14.46 0.68 -6.71
C VAL A 317 -13.80 -0.70 -6.62
N PHE A 318 -13.51 -1.17 -5.41
CA PHE A 318 -12.97 -2.51 -5.19
C PHE A 318 -13.89 -3.58 -5.81
N ARG A 319 -15.20 -3.49 -5.58
CA ARG A 319 -16.17 -4.42 -6.13
C ARG A 319 -16.24 -4.35 -7.66
N LEU A 320 -16.24 -3.16 -8.23
CA LEU A 320 -16.23 -2.95 -9.69
C LEU A 320 -14.97 -3.56 -10.31
N LEU A 321 -13.78 -3.26 -9.80
CA LEU A 321 -12.52 -3.78 -10.33
C LEU A 321 -12.45 -5.31 -10.25
N THR A 322 -12.89 -5.89 -9.13
CA THR A 322 -12.93 -7.36 -8.98
C THR A 322 -13.95 -8.01 -9.91
N SER A 323 -14.99 -7.30 -10.31
CA SER A 323 -16.03 -7.80 -11.23
C SER A 323 -15.64 -7.73 -12.70
N LEU A 324 -14.65 -6.90 -13.08
CA LEU A 324 -14.17 -6.82 -14.47
C LEU A 324 -13.54 -8.12 -14.98
N GLY A 325 -13.24 -9.07 -14.08
CA GLY A 325 -12.72 -10.40 -14.41
C GLY A 325 -11.33 -10.39 -15.07
N LYS A 326 -10.70 -9.24 -15.14
CA LYS A 326 -9.36 -9.03 -15.67
C LYS A 326 -8.38 -8.95 -14.51
N THR A 327 -7.39 -9.80 -14.48
CA THR A 327 -6.52 -10.00 -13.32
C THR A 327 -5.63 -8.80 -13.01
N HIS A 328 -5.23 -8.04 -14.02
CA HIS A 328 -4.42 -6.85 -13.80
C HIS A 328 -5.17 -5.74 -13.05
N PHE A 329 -6.51 -5.70 -13.09
CA PHE A 329 -7.32 -4.79 -12.26
C PHE A 329 -7.42 -5.25 -10.79
N LEU A 330 -6.94 -6.44 -10.45
CA LEU A 330 -6.80 -6.87 -9.06
C LEU A 330 -5.62 -6.21 -8.35
N LEU A 331 -4.62 -5.72 -9.08
CA LEU A 331 -3.48 -5.01 -8.49
C LEU A 331 -3.90 -3.76 -7.70
N PRO A 332 -4.66 -2.81 -8.28
CA PRO A 332 -5.18 -1.68 -7.50
C PRO A 332 -6.14 -2.10 -6.38
N CYS A 333 -6.82 -3.25 -6.48
CA CYS A 333 -7.58 -3.79 -5.35
C CYS A 333 -6.69 -4.14 -4.16
N GLY A 334 -5.51 -4.69 -4.39
CA GLY A 334 -4.51 -4.91 -3.34
C GLY A 334 -4.06 -3.61 -2.66
N ALA A 335 -3.84 -2.56 -3.46
CA ALA A 335 -3.52 -1.22 -2.93
C ALA A 335 -4.68 -0.62 -2.10
N ILE A 336 -5.93 -0.77 -2.55
CA ILE A 336 -7.13 -0.35 -1.79
C ILE A 336 -7.22 -1.11 -0.46
N LEU A 337 -7.02 -2.42 -0.47
CA LEU A 337 -7.03 -3.23 0.74
C LEU A 337 -5.94 -2.78 1.72
N TYR A 338 -4.73 -2.57 1.21
CA TYR A 338 -3.64 -2.08 2.05
C TYR A 338 -3.97 -0.70 2.63
N ALA A 339 -4.40 0.27 1.83
CA ALA A 339 -4.79 1.58 2.31
C ALA A 339 -5.93 1.52 3.34
N SER A 340 -6.92 0.66 3.13
CA SER A 340 -8.00 0.43 4.09
C SER A 340 -7.52 -0.19 5.40
N THR A 341 -6.51 -1.07 5.34
CA THR A 341 -5.91 -1.63 6.56
C THR A 341 -5.06 -0.62 7.32
N GLU A 342 -4.51 0.39 6.67
CA GLU A 342 -3.71 1.44 7.30
C GLU A 342 -4.54 2.54 7.98
N LEU A 343 -5.86 2.62 7.75
CA LEU A 343 -6.73 3.65 8.36
C LEU A 343 -6.76 3.66 9.90
N TRP A 344 -6.26 2.62 10.57
CA TRP A 344 -6.06 2.66 12.01
C TRP A 344 -4.91 3.59 12.42
N ARG A 345 -3.96 3.83 11.51
CA ARG A 345 -2.73 4.58 11.75
C ARG A 345 -2.62 5.83 10.86
N LEU A 346 -3.02 5.72 9.60
CA LEU A 346 -2.72 6.72 8.57
C LEU A 346 -3.81 6.72 7.51
N ASP A 347 -4.32 7.90 7.13
CA ASP A 347 -5.14 8.03 5.93
C ASP A 347 -4.26 8.04 4.67
N LEU A 348 -4.04 6.85 4.14
CA LEU A 348 -3.23 6.65 2.93
C LEU A 348 -3.97 7.13 1.68
N PHE A 349 -5.30 7.18 1.70
CA PHE A 349 -6.10 7.60 0.55
C PHE A 349 -5.87 9.05 0.14
N GLN A 350 -5.52 9.92 1.09
CA GLN A 350 -5.15 11.31 0.81
C GLN A 350 -3.71 11.46 0.34
N GLN A 351 -2.86 10.44 0.46
CA GLN A 351 -1.47 10.56 0.10
C GLN A 351 -1.24 10.40 -1.40
N GLY A 352 -0.35 11.23 -1.95
CA GLY A 352 0.08 11.14 -3.34
C GLY A 352 0.57 9.74 -3.76
N THR A 353 1.13 8.98 -2.81
CA THR A 353 1.53 7.59 -3.02
C THR A 353 0.35 6.71 -3.45
N PHE A 354 -0.78 6.79 -2.73
CA PHE A 354 -1.98 6.02 -3.08
C PHE A 354 -2.57 6.49 -4.41
N ILE A 355 -2.61 7.81 -4.63
CA ILE A 355 -3.13 8.38 -5.89
C ILE A 355 -2.32 7.84 -7.07
N ILE A 356 -1.00 7.80 -6.98
CA ILE A 356 -0.12 7.25 -8.02
C ILE A 356 -0.39 5.75 -8.23
N TRP A 357 -0.49 4.97 -7.15
CA TRP A 357 -0.87 3.57 -7.25
C TRP A 357 -2.20 3.40 -7.98
N PHE A 358 -3.21 4.15 -7.57
CA PHE A 358 -4.55 4.01 -8.10
C PHE A 358 -4.62 4.42 -9.58
N VAL A 359 -4.11 5.59 -9.92
CA VAL A 359 -4.15 6.14 -11.28
C VAL A 359 -3.34 5.27 -12.26
N ILE A 360 -2.09 4.94 -11.92
CA ILE A 360 -1.25 4.13 -12.81
C ILE A 360 -1.68 2.66 -12.81
N GLY A 361 -2.13 2.15 -11.65
CA GLY A 361 -2.62 0.77 -11.53
C GLY A 361 -3.85 0.47 -12.39
N ILE A 362 -4.70 1.46 -12.62
CA ILE A 362 -5.85 1.34 -13.53
C ILE A 362 -5.49 1.82 -14.94
N GLY A 363 -4.83 2.97 -15.04
CA GLY A 363 -4.58 3.64 -16.31
C GLY A 363 -3.68 2.86 -17.25
N LEU A 364 -2.57 2.31 -16.77
CA LEU A 364 -1.66 1.54 -17.62
C LEU A 364 -2.32 0.28 -18.21
N PRO A 365 -2.96 -0.60 -17.43
CA PRO A 365 -3.67 -1.74 -17.99
C PRO A 365 -4.79 -1.32 -18.95
N ALA A 366 -5.56 -0.30 -18.62
CA ALA A 366 -6.64 0.20 -19.46
C ALA A 366 -6.12 0.71 -20.81
N SER A 367 -5.02 1.49 -20.81
CA SER A 367 -4.39 2.00 -22.02
C SER A 367 -3.85 0.89 -22.91
N ILE A 368 -3.19 -0.11 -22.35
CA ILE A 368 -2.67 -1.26 -23.09
C ILE A 368 -3.83 -2.05 -23.74
N LEU A 369 -4.88 -2.35 -22.98
CA LEU A 369 -6.04 -3.07 -23.51
C LEU A 369 -6.74 -2.29 -24.63
N PHE A 370 -6.89 -0.96 -24.46
CA PHE A 370 -7.46 -0.11 -25.48
C PHE A 370 -6.62 -0.12 -26.77
N ALA A 371 -5.30 -0.01 -26.64
CA ALA A 371 -4.38 -0.10 -27.77
C ALA A 371 -4.48 -1.47 -28.49
N GLU A 372 -4.55 -2.57 -27.74
CA GLU A 372 -4.73 -3.91 -28.31
C GLU A 372 -6.05 -4.05 -29.05
N GLN A 373 -7.15 -3.46 -28.52
CA GLN A 373 -8.43 -3.45 -29.21
C GLN A 373 -8.38 -2.67 -30.51
N LEU A 374 -7.79 -1.47 -30.51
CA LEU A 374 -7.63 -0.66 -31.73
C LEU A 374 -6.81 -1.41 -32.79
N LEU A 375 -5.70 -2.01 -32.41
CA LEU A 375 -4.87 -2.81 -33.30
C LEU A 375 -5.63 -4.02 -33.87
N SER A 376 -6.46 -4.66 -33.05
CA SER A 376 -7.29 -5.79 -33.50
C SER A 376 -8.35 -5.35 -34.53
N MET A 377 -8.97 -4.20 -34.30
CA MET A 377 -9.95 -3.61 -35.26
C MET A 377 -9.27 -3.22 -36.58
N ALA A 378 -8.11 -2.56 -36.51
CA ALA A 378 -7.32 -2.21 -37.69
C ALA A 378 -6.93 -3.44 -38.51
N ARG A 379 -6.47 -4.51 -37.84
CA ARG A 379 -6.13 -5.78 -38.50
C ARG A 379 -7.35 -6.45 -39.15
N ARG A 380 -8.55 -6.37 -38.53
CA ARG A 380 -9.79 -6.89 -39.12
C ARG A 380 -10.21 -6.07 -40.31
N ALA A 381 -10.14 -4.74 -40.26
CA ALA A 381 -10.44 -3.86 -41.36
C ALA A 381 -9.50 -4.09 -42.56
N TYR A 382 -8.22 -4.32 -42.29
CA TYR A 382 -7.22 -4.62 -43.34
C TYR A 382 -7.42 -6.01 -43.96
N ARG A 383 -7.91 -7.00 -43.18
CA ARG A 383 -8.17 -8.37 -43.65
C ARG A 383 -9.55 -8.55 -44.27
N ALA A 384 -10.43 -7.56 -44.17
CA ALA A 384 -11.72 -7.61 -44.87
C ALA A 384 -11.47 -7.66 -46.36
N PRO A 385 -11.79 -8.78 -47.04
CA PRO A 385 -11.48 -8.89 -48.47
C PRO A 385 -12.22 -7.80 -49.21
N VAL A 386 -11.51 -7.12 -50.13
CA VAL A 386 -12.08 -6.24 -51.16
C VAL A 386 -12.89 -7.13 -52.10
N ASN A 387 -13.93 -7.79 -51.60
CA ASN A 387 -14.86 -8.56 -52.41
C ASN A 387 -16.03 -7.67 -52.81
N ARG A 388 -15.71 -6.54 -53.49
CA ARG A 388 -16.68 -5.86 -54.38
C ARG A 388 -16.40 -6.23 -55.83
N GLY A 389 -16.41 -7.51 -56.09
CA GLY A 389 -16.63 -8.00 -57.43
C GLY A 389 -18.10 -7.81 -57.74
N THR A 390 -18.48 -6.67 -58.30
CA THR A 390 -19.71 -6.50 -59.04
C THR A 390 -19.81 -7.60 -60.07
N LYS A 391 -20.59 -8.65 -59.72
CA LYS A 391 -21.18 -9.48 -60.78
C LYS A 391 -22.15 -8.60 -61.59
N LEU A 392 -21.65 -7.90 -62.59
CA LEU A 392 -22.47 -7.45 -63.70
C LEU A 392 -23.02 -8.69 -64.36
N GLY A 393 -24.26 -9.03 -64.07
CA GLY A 393 -25.00 -10.04 -64.80
C GLY A 393 -25.22 -9.55 -66.20
N PHE A 394 -24.42 -10.06 -67.14
CA PHE A 394 -24.78 -10.01 -68.54
C PHE A 394 -25.94 -11.00 -68.77
N ASN A 395 -27.14 -10.47 -68.90
CA ASN A 395 -28.27 -11.21 -69.46
C ASN A 395 -28.00 -11.41 -70.97
N ASP A 396 -27.70 -12.62 -71.36
CA ASP A 396 -27.74 -13.04 -72.79
C ASP A 396 -29.20 -13.06 -73.26
N PRO A 397 -29.57 -12.36 -74.29
CA PRO A 397 -30.86 -12.54 -74.93
C PRO A 397 -30.80 -13.78 -75.83
N LYS A 398 -31.56 -14.79 -75.48
CA LYS A 398 -31.88 -15.88 -76.43
C LYS A 398 -32.77 -15.35 -77.54
N VAL A 399 -32.29 -15.50 -78.78
CA VAL A 399 -33.08 -15.66 -79.99
C VAL A 399 -33.45 -17.10 -80.16
#